data_4cb09d5322bac89458ebe82467daa5b5
#
_entry.id   4cb09d5322bac89458ebe82467daa5b5
#
_cell.length_a   1.000
_cell.length_b   1.000
_cell.length_c   1.000
_cell.angle_alpha   90.00
_cell.angle_beta   90.00
_cell.angle_gamma   90.00
#
_symmetry.space_group_name_H-M   'P 1'
#
loop_
_entity.id
_entity.type
_entity.pdbx_description
1 polymer ?
#
loop_
_entity_poly.entity_id
_entity_poly.type
_entity_poly.pdbx_seq_one_letter_code
_entity_poly.pdbx_strand_id
1 'polypeptide(L)'
;TTIAVLDTSASIQCDGDFVRVTSTNPVDGQSTLNQVCEALPNALRERKETHALFELPSLREDEADEETRLKERATMEPLRVLTDTPIDHPHLPLVAGTVSFDYLATYESLPDVDQGFNSCPDYLFFLARIILVVDHPSQSANLVGASLDRDSLEQQINALAQAIDHAPLSTETPTASEMKIDPSSQPLIA
;
A
#
# COMPACT_ATOMS: atom_id res chain seq x y z
N THR A 1 0.63 9.84 18.08
CA THR A 1 -0.38 9.86 17.01
C THR A 1 -0.50 8.47 16.41
N THR A 2 -1.72 8.01 16.13
CA THR A 2 -2.02 6.77 15.40
C THR A 2 -2.80 7.12 14.14
N ILE A 3 -2.48 6.48 13.02
CA ILE A 3 -3.21 6.66 11.76
C ILE A 3 -3.78 5.32 11.33
N ALA A 4 -5.07 5.27 11.03
CA ALA A 4 -5.75 4.12 10.46
C ALA A 4 -6.29 4.46 9.07
N VAL A 5 -6.02 3.63 8.08
CA VAL A 5 -6.60 3.75 6.74
C VAL A 5 -7.98 3.10 6.76
N LEU A 6 -9.02 3.87 6.45
CA LEU A 6 -10.42 3.43 6.47
C LEU A 6 -10.95 3.16 5.06
N ASP A 7 -10.45 3.89 4.07
CA ASP A 7 -10.81 3.70 2.66
C ASP A 7 -9.60 4.01 1.76
N THR A 8 -9.58 3.38 0.56
CA THR A 8 -8.45 3.46 -0.36
C THR A 8 -8.92 3.82 -1.78
N SER A 9 -8.09 4.54 -2.53
CA SER A 9 -8.31 4.81 -3.96
C SER A 9 -7.66 3.78 -4.86
N ALA A 10 -6.54 3.20 -4.44
CA ALA A 10 -5.83 2.18 -5.22
C ALA A 10 -5.03 1.23 -4.33
N SER A 11 -4.75 0.03 -4.85
CA SER A 11 -3.74 -0.89 -4.34
C SER A 11 -2.58 -1.02 -5.33
N ILE A 12 -1.37 -1.18 -4.80
CA ILE A 12 -0.13 -1.30 -5.56
C ILE A 12 0.58 -2.56 -5.09
N GLN A 13 0.72 -3.53 -5.98
CA GLN A 13 1.33 -4.83 -5.70
C GLN A 13 2.54 -5.04 -6.60
N CYS A 14 3.63 -5.54 -6.03
CA CYS A 14 4.84 -5.93 -6.76
C CYS A 14 5.06 -7.44 -6.65
N ASP A 15 5.40 -8.05 -7.78
CA ASP A 15 5.85 -9.43 -7.89
C ASP A 15 7.03 -9.45 -8.89
N GLY A 16 8.25 -9.59 -8.41
CA GLY A 16 9.47 -9.48 -9.21
C GLY A 16 9.57 -8.11 -9.91
N ASP A 17 9.74 -8.14 -11.22
CA ASP A 17 9.86 -6.94 -12.04
C ASP A 17 8.50 -6.29 -12.39
N PHE A 18 7.40 -6.87 -11.96
CA PHE A 18 6.06 -6.43 -12.32
C PHE A 18 5.35 -5.71 -11.17
N VAL A 19 4.83 -4.53 -11.47
CA VAL A 19 4.01 -3.77 -10.54
C VAL A 19 2.61 -3.61 -11.11
N ARG A 20 1.62 -4.06 -10.35
CA ARG A 20 0.20 -3.91 -10.66
C ARG A 20 -0.39 -2.80 -9.80
N VAL A 21 -0.97 -1.81 -10.44
CA VAL A 21 -1.78 -0.77 -9.80
C VAL A 21 -3.23 -1.06 -10.09
N THR A 22 -4.05 -1.21 -9.05
CA THR A 22 -5.48 -1.55 -9.18
C THR A 22 -6.32 -0.45 -8.55
N SER A 23 -7.30 0.05 -9.28
CA SER A 23 -8.30 0.99 -8.78
C SER A 23 -9.22 0.30 -7.78
N THR A 24 -9.39 0.89 -6.59
CA THR A 24 -10.36 0.45 -5.57
C THR A 24 -11.54 1.41 -5.45
N ASN A 25 -11.48 2.56 -6.12
CA ASN A 25 -12.52 3.57 -6.17
C ASN A 25 -12.76 4.02 -7.63
N PRO A 26 -14.01 4.14 -8.10
CA PRO A 26 -14.29 4.41 -9.52
C PRO A 26 -13.82 5.79 -10.00
N VAL A 27 -13.76 6.79 -9.14
CA VAL A 27 -13.33 8.16 -9.52
C VAL A 27 -11.86 8.35 -9.19
N ASP A 28 -11.51 8.27 -7.91
CA ASP A 28 -10.15 8.54 -7.44
C ASP A 28 -9.16 7.49 -7.93
N GLY A 29 -9.58 6.22 -7.96
CA GLY A 29 -8.74 5.13 -8.46
C GLY A 29 -8.46 5.22 -9.96
N GLN A 30 -9.42 5.69 -10.77
CA GLN A 30 -9.17 5.94 -12.19
C GLN A 30 -8.18 7.09 -12.40
N SER A 31 -8.31 8.16 -11.62
CA SER A 31 -7.34 9.26 -11.64
C SER A 31 -5.94 8.77 -11.25
N THR A 32 -5.84 7.96 -10.20
CA THR A 32 -4.59 7.34 -9.76
C THR A 32 -3.96 6.49 -10.86
N LEU A 33 -4.75 5.64 -11.55
CA LEU A 33 -4.26 4.85 -12.67
C LEU A 33 -3.74 5.72 -13.81
N ASN A 34 -4.47 6.76 -14.18
CA ASN A 34 -4.05 7.68 -15.23
C ASN A 34 -2.73 8.37 -14.87
N GLN A 35 -2.62 8.87 -13.64
CA GLN A 35 -1.41 9.52 -13.14
C GLN A 35 -0.17 8.61 -13.27
N VAL A 36 -0.27 7.36 -12.83
CA VAL A 36 0.87 6.42 -12.94
C VAL A 36 1.17 6.05 -14.39
N CYS A 37 0.14 5.83 -15.22
CA CYS A 37 0.34 5.54 -16.65
C CYS A 37 1.00 6.70 -17.40
N GLU A 38 0.64 7.94 -17.08
CA GLU A 38 1.25 9.14 -17.68
C GLU A 38 2.69 9.36 -17.21
N ALA A 39 2.99 9.06 -15.95
CA ALA A 39 4.33 9.19 -15.40
C ALA A 39 5.30 8.09 -15.89
N LEU A 40 4.79 6.88 -16.14
CA LEU A 40 5.58 5.70 -16.49
C LEU A 40 5.16 5.06 -17.82
N PRO A 41 5.07 5.82 -18.93
CA PRO A 41 4.54 5.31 -20.20
C PRO A 41 5.42 4.19 -20.80
N ASN A 42 6.74 4.23 -20.58
CA ASN A 42 7.68 3.24 -21.11
C ASN A 42 7.66 1.90 -20.36
N ALA A 43 7.23 1.93 -19.11
CA ALA A 43 7.10 0.74 -18.27
C ALA A 43 5.73 0.05 -18.42
N LEU A 44 4.74 0.75 -18.95
CA LEU A 44 3.37 0.24 -19.09
C LEU A 44 3.32 -0.94 -20.08
N ARG A 45 2.83 -2.09 -19.60
CA ARG A 45 2.64 -3.31 -20.40
C ARG A 45 1.18 -3.61 -20.69
N GLU A 46 0.31 -3.35 -19.73
CA GLU A 46 -1.13 -3.57 -19.88
C GLU A 46 -1.90 -2.45 -19.19
N ARG A 47 -2.98 -1.99 -19.83
CA ARG A 47 -3.94 -1.04 -19.24
C ARG A 47 -5.34 -1.59 -19.44
N LYS A 48 -6.04 -1.86 -18.35
CA LYS A 48 -7.46 -2.21 -18.31
C LYS A 48 -8.27 -1.15 -17.56
N GLU A 49 -9.57 -1.30 -17.55
CA GLU A 49 -10.46 -0.37 -16.86
C GLU A 49 -10.11 -0.24 -15.37
N THR A 50 -9.86 -1.37 -14.70
CA THR A 50 -9.65 -1.40 -13.24
C THR A 50 -8.19 -1.51 -12.82
N HIS A 51 -7.27 -1.77 -13.73
CA HIS A 51 -5.85 -1.92 -13.36
C HIS A 51 -4.89 -1.61 -14.52
N ALA A 52 -3.65 -1.34 -14.14
CA ALA A 52 -2.50 -1.25 -15.05
C ALA A 52 -1.36 -2.13 -14.54
N LEU A 53 -0.61 -2.72 -15.47
CA LEU A 53 0.58 -3.52 -15.19
C LEU A 53 1.81 -2.80 -15.77
N PHE A 54 2.82 -2.65 -14.95
CA PHE A 54 4.10 -2.04 -15.31
C PHE A 54 5.20 -3.08 -15.17
N GLU A 55 6.15 -3.07 -16.09
CA GLU A 55 7.38 -3.85 -15.98
C GLU A 55 8.52 -2.88 -15.70
N LEU A 56 9.12 -3.02 -14.54
CA LEU A 56 10.19 -2.20 -14.03
C LEU A 56 11.34 -3.15 -13.66
N PRO A 57 12.49 -3.07 -14.33
CA PRO A 57 13.56 -4.03 -14.12
C PRO A 57 14.06 -3.97 -12.67
N SER A 58 14.32 -5.14 -12.11
CA SER A 58 15.04 -5.26 -10.84
C SER A 58 16.51 -4.89 -11.09
N LEU A 59 17.06 -4.06 -10.20
CA LEU A 59 18.44 -3.57 -10.30
C LEU A 59 19.41 -4.60 -9.70
N ARG A 60 19.65 -5.71 -10.39
CA ARG A 60 20.61 -6.72 -9.93
C ARG A 60 22.05 -6.20 -10.08
N GLU A 61 22.92 -6.60 -9.14
CA GLU A 61 24.28 -6.07 -8.95
C GLU A 61 25.23 -6.17 -10.16
N ASP A 62 24.94 -7.04 -11.13
CA ASP A 62 25.95 -7.47 -12.10
C ASP A 62 26.12 -6.54 -13.32
N GLU A 63 25.29 -5.50 -13.50
CA GLU A 63 25.29 -4.75 -14.77
C GLU A 63 25.53 -3.24 -14.68
N ALA A 64 25.51 -2.63 -13.48
CA ALA A 64 25.66 -1.19 -13.36
C ALA A 64 26.44 -0.77 -12.11
N ASP A 65 27.13 0.37 -12.17
CA ASP A 65 27.73 0.99 -11.01
C ASP A 65 26.65 1.50 -10.04
N GLU A 66 27.03 1.71 -8.78
CA GLU A 66 26.11 2.11 -7.71
C GLU A 66 25.40 3.44 -8.02
N GLU A 67 26.07 4.37 -8.70
CA GLU A 67 25.49 5.66 -9.09
C GLU A 67 24.40 5.49 -10.16
N THR A 68 24.60 4.61 -11.11
CA THR A 68 23.61 4.25 -12.13
C THR A 68 22.41 3.55 -11.51
N ARG A 69 22.64 2.60 -10.59
CA ARG A 69 21.59 1.89 -9.85
C ARG A 69 20.69 2.84 -9.05
N LEU A 70 21.25 3.87 -8.43
CA LEU A 70 20.49 4.88 -7.68
C LEU A 70 19.64 5.80 -8.58
N LYS A 71 20.00 5.94 -9.84
CA LYS A 71 19.31 6.79 -10.83
C LYS A 71 18.28 6.04 -11.66
N GLU A 72 18.38 4.72 -11.75
CA GLU A 72 17.45 3.92 -12.53
C GLU A 72 16.09 3.80 -11.85
N ARG A 73 15.06 3.64 -12.68
CA ARG A 73 13.69 3.45 -12.23
C ARG A 73 13.54 2.04 -11.65
N ALA A 74 13.17 1.97 -10.41
CA ALA A 74 12.93 0.72 -9.69
C ALA A 74 11.43 0.42 -9.58
N THR A 75 11.10 -0.78 -9.11
CA THR A 75 9.73 -1.20 -8.83
C THR A 75 8.99 -0.30 -7.82
N MET A 76 9.70 0.53 -7.04
CA MET A 76 9.13 1.53 -6.13
C MET A 76 8.67 2.83 -6.84
N GLU A 77 8.94 3.02 -8.13
CA GLU A 77 8.55 4.24 -8.86
C GLU A 77 7.05 4.55 -8.82
N PRO A 78 6.13 3.58 -8.99
CA PRO A 78 4.71 3.87 -8.85
C PRO A 78 4.33 4.48 -7.49
N LEU A 79 4.98 4.05 -6.40
CA LEU A 79 4.76 4.61 -5.07
C LEU A 79 5.25 6.05 -4.98
N ARG A 80 6.42 6.37 -5.56
CA ARG A 80 6.97 7.73 -5.62
C ARG A 80 6.05 8.67 -6.38
N VAL A 81 5.58 8.25 -7.56
CA VAL A 81 4.60 9.02 -8.36
C VAL A 81 3.37 9.40 -7.54
N LEU A 82 2.86 8.48 -6.72
CA LEU A 82 1.67 8.69 -5.92
C LEU A 82 1.92 9.58 -4.70
N THR A 83 3.11 9.52 -4.10
CA THR A 83 3.49 10.35 -2.95
C THR A 83 3.92 11.76 -3.34
N ASP A 84 4.33 11.98 -4.58
CA ASP A 84 4.71 13.32 -5.10
C ASP A 84 3.50 14.22 -5.42
N THR A 85 2.28 13.70 -5.31
CA THR A 85 1.08 14.49 -5.56
C THR A 85 0.92 15.54 -4.46
N PRO A 86 0.91 16.85 -4.78
CA PRO A 86 0.81 17.88 -3.77
C PRO A 86 -0.62 17.91 -3.19
N ILE A 87 -0.74 17.53 -1.92
CA ILE A 87 -1.94 17.72 -1.11
C ILE A 87 -1.54 18.58 0.08
N ASP A 88 -2.24 19.69 0.30
CA ASP A 88 -1.97 20.61 1.42
C ASP A 88 -2.53 20.03 2.73
N HIS A 89 -1.97 18.90 3.14
CA HIS A 89 -2.32 18.25 4.40
C HIS A 89 -1.12 17.44 4.96
N PRO A 90 -0.83 17.52 6.28
CA PRO A 90 0.37 16.89 6.86
C PRO A 90 0.40 15.37 6.81
N HIS A 91 -0.73 14.72 6.58
CA HIS A 91 -0.85 13.25 6.56
C HIS A 91 -1.29 12.70 5.19
N LEU A 92 -1.41 13.53 4.15
CA LEU A 92 -1.78 13.14 2.80
C LEU A 92 -0.82 13.75 1.79
N PRO A 93 -0.51 13.05 0.67
CA PRO A 93 -0.95 11.69 0.35
C PRO A 93 -0.31 10.66 1.30
N LEU A 94 -1.04 9.62 1.64
CA LEU A 94 -0.56 8.51 2.46
C LEU A 94 -0.59 7.21 1.65
N VAL A 95 0.56 6.58 1.52
CA VAL A 95 0.70 5.21 1.02
C VAL A 95 1.13 4.32 2.18
N ALA A 96 0.30 3.35 2.53
CA ALA A 96 0.54 2.45 3.64
C ALA A 96 0.45 0.99 3.18
N GLY A 97 1.32 0.14 3.71
CA GLY A 97 1.34 -1.26 3.29
C GLY A 97 2.46 -2.05 3.95
N THR A 98 2.82 -3.14 3.30
CA THR A 98 3.86 -4.07 3.74
C THR A 98 4.85 -4.38 2.63
N VAL A 99 6.09 -4.63 3.02
CA VAL A 99 7.15 -5.15 2.16
C VAL A 99 7.53 -6.53 2.70
N SER A 100 7.58 -7.54 1.84
CA SER A 100 8.05 -8.86 2.22
C SER A 100 9.57 -8.87 2.35
N PHE A 101 10.10 -9.83 3.11
CA PHE A 101 11.54 -10.01 3.21
C PHE A 101 12.16 -10.36 1.85
N ASP A 102 11.42 -11.09 1.01
CA ASP A 102 11.89 -11.55 -0.30
C ASP A 102 12.10 -10.40 -1.30
N TYR A 103 11.52 -9.22 -1.03
CA TYR A 103 11.79 -8.01 -1.81
C TYR A 103 13.29 -7.65 -1.85
N LEU A 104 14.08 -8.12 -0.88
CA LEU A 104 15.53 -7.94 -0.87
C LEU A 104 16.19 -8.58 -2.12
N ALA A 105 15.60 -9.65 -2.68
CA ALA A 105 16.09 -10.30 -3.89
C ALA A 105 16.08 -9.39 -5.14
N THR A 106 15.37 -8.26 -5.11
CA THR A 106 15.41 -7.25 -6.17
C THR A 106 16.70 -6.44 -6.17
N TYR A 107 17.43 -6.42 -5.06
CA TYR A 107 18.67 -5.64 -4.88
C TYR A 107 19.90 -6.52 -4.70
N GLU A 108 19.73 -7.71 -4.13
CA GLU A 108 20.83 -8.63 -3.82
C GLU A 108 20.59 -10.00 -4.47
N SER A 109 21.68 -10.66 -4.85
CA SER A 109 21.62 -12.03 -5.35
C SER A 109 21.42 -12.98 -4.16
N LEU A 110 20.18 -13.38 -3.91
CA LEU A 110 19.84 -14.37 -2.89
C LEU A 110 19.76 -15.76 -3.51
N PRO A 111 20.04 -16.83 -2.73
CA PRO A 111 19.79 -18.20 -3.18
C PRO A 111 18.31 -18.40 -3.54
N ASP A 112 18.07 -19.16 -4.61
CA ASP A 112 16.69 -19.53 -4.98
C ASP A 112 16.04 -20.30 -3.84
N VAL A 113 14.88 -19.85 -3.42
CA VAL A 113 14.03 -20.50 -2.42
C VAL A 113 12.80 -21.07 -3.13
N ASP A 114 12.49 -22.32 -2.86
CA ASP A 114 11.26 -22.94 -3.38
C ASP A 114 10.03 -22.14 -2.94
N GLN A 115 9.15 -21.82 -3.88
CA GLN A 115 7.89 -21.14 -3.56
C GLN A 115 7.04 -22.02 -2.66
N GLY A 116 6.80 -21.55 -1.44
CA GLY A 116 5.92 -22.21 -0.47
C GLY A 116 4.43 -22.01 -0.79
N PHE A 117 3.57 -22.66 -0.03
CA PHE A 117 2.11 -22.47 -0.12
C PHE A 117 1.65 -21.05 0.26
N ASN A 118 2.48 -20.28 0.93
CA ASN A 118 2.22 -18.92 1.39
C ASN A 118 3.07 -17.91 0.60
N SER A 119 2.84 -17.82 -0.71
CA SER A 119 3.47 -16.78 -1.51
C SER A 119 2.81 -15.42 -1.20
N CYS A 120 3.57 -14.52 -0.59
CA CYS A 120 3.19 -13.11 -0.48
C CYS A 120 3.81 -12.32 -1.64
N PRO A 121 3.16 -11.25 -2.12
CA PRO A 121 3.81 -10.34 -3.05
C PRO A 121 5.04 -9.69 -2.40
N ASP A 122 6.00 -9.26 -3.20
CA ASP A 122 7.21 -8.58 -2.73
C ASP A 122 6.87 -7.32 -1.93
N TYR A 123 5.83 -6.61 -2.36
CA TYR A 123 5.17 -5.62 -1.53
C TYR A 123 3.69 -5.46 -1.91
N LEU A 124 2.91 -5.00 -0.94
CA LEU A 124 1.52 -4.58 -1.13
C LEU A 124 1.28 -3.28 -0.38
N PHE A 125 0.94 -2.22 -1.12
CA PHE A 125 0.61 -0.91 -0.58
C PHE A 125 -0.78 -0.47 -1.02
N PHE A 126 -1.35 0.45 -0.26
CA PHE A 126 -2.64 1.08 -0.52
C PHE A 126 -2.48 2.61 -0.48
N LEU A 127 -3.02 3.30 -1.48
CA LEU A 127 -3.15 4.74 -1.45
C LEU A 127 -4.41 5.09 -0.65
N ALA A 128 -4.22 5.71 0.50
CA ALA A 128 -5.31 6.08 1.38
C ALA A 128 -6.18 7.18 0.76
N ARG A 129 -7.50 7.00 0.86
CA ARG A 129 -8.51 7.97 0.47
C ARG A 129 -9.17 8.63 1.69
N ILE A 130 -9.45 7.82 2.73
CA ILE A 130 -9.94 8.29 4.03
C ILE A 130 -9.09 7.68 5.13
N ILE A 131 -8.62 8.52 6.04
CA ILE A 131 -7.84 8.11 7.22
C ILE A 131 -8.50 8.62 8.50
N LEU A 132 -8.33 7.87 9.57
CA LEU A 132 -8.58 8.31 10.93
C LEU A 132 -7.25 8.64 11.59
N VAL A 133 -7.10 9.89 12.04
CA VAL A 133 -5.93 10.36 12.78
C VAL A 133 -6.31 10.51 14.24
N VAL A 134 -5.70 9.72 15.10
CA VAL A 134 -5.91 9.78 16.56
C VAL A 134 -4.68 10.42 17.20
N ASP A 135 -4.88 11.56 17.84
CA ASP A 135 -3.84 12.22 18.61
C ASP A 135 -4.03 11.93 20.11
N HIS A 136 -3.15 11.07 20.64
CA HIS A 136 -3.26 10.61 22.02
C HIS A 136 -3.01 11.71 23.06
N PRO A 137 -2.06 12.64 22.88
CA PRO A 137 -1.84 13.74 23.81
C PRO A 137 -3.04 14.66 23.96
N SER A 138 -3.67 15.06 22.85
CA SER A 138 -4.84 15.94 22.85
C SER A 138 -6.17 15.19 23.05
N GLN A 139 -6.15 13.85 23.05
CA GLN A 139 -7.33 12.99 23.10
C GLN A 139 -8.36 13.32 22.01
N SER A 140 -7.87 13.65 20.82
CA SER A 140 -8.71 13.97 19.67
C SER A 140 -8.58 12.94 18.56
N ALA A 141 -9.66 12.78 17.79
CA ALA A 141 -9.70 11.95 16.60
C ALA A 141 -10.31 12.75 15.45
N ASN A 142 -9.68 12.66 14.28
CA ASN A 142 -10.11 13.39 13.10
C ASN A 142 -10.19 12.45 11.91
N LEU A 143 -11.29 12.51 11.16
CA LEU A 143 -11.42 11.89 9.85
C LEU A 143 -10.91 12.87 8.80
N VAL A 144 -9.98 12.42 7.97
CA VAL A 144 -9.38 13.20 6.90
C VAL A 144 -9.47 12.42 5.61
N GLY A 145 -9.84 13.08 4.52
CA GLY A 145 -9.94 12.43 3.23
C GLY A 145 -9.53 13.35 2.09
N ALA A 146 -9.13 12.74 0.97
CA ALA A 146 -8.87 13.41 -0.30
C ALA A 146 -9.59 12.67 -1.42
N SER A 147 -10.33 13.41 -2.25
CA SER A 147 -11.09 12.88 -3.38
C SER A 147 -11.34 13.96 -4.41
N LEU A 148 -11.47 13.55 -5.67
CA LEU A 148 -11.96 14.39 -6.76
C LEU A 148 -13.49 14.55 -6.73
N ASP A 149 -14.19 13.63 -6.05
CA ASP A 149 -15.64 13.70 -5.81
C ASP A 149 -15.90 14.12 -4.36
N ARG A 150 -16.03 15.44 -4.18
CA ARG A 150 -16.22 16.05 -2.87
C ARG A 150 -17.51 15.59 -2.19
N ASP A 151 -18.60 15.54 -2.94
CA ASP A 151 -19.91 15.24 -2.35
C ASP A 151 -19.97 13.79 -1.85
N SER A 152 -19.44 12.86 -2.63
CA SER A 152 -19.30 11.46 -2.21
C SER A 152 -18.37 11.30 -1.01
N LEU A 153 -17.26 12.05 -0.98
CA LEU A 153 -16.33 12.02 0.15
C LEU A 153 -16.98 12.53 1.44
N GLU A 154 -17.68 13.68 1.37
CA GLU A 154 -18.37 14.26 2.53
C GLU A 154 -19.45 13.30 3.09
N GLN A 155 -20.22 12.65 2.22
CA GLN A 155 -21.21 11.66 2.64
C GLN A 155 -20.57 10.47 3.36
N GLN A 156 -19.46 9.95 2.82
CA GLN A 156 -18.75 8.82 3.42
C GLN A 156 -18.11 9.19 4.76
N ILE A 157 -17.46 10.34 4.86
CA ILE A 157 -16.88 10.83 6.12
C ILE A 157 -17.97 10.99 7.19
N ASN A 158 -19.13 11.57 6.84
CA ASN A 158 -20.24 11.72 7.77
C ASN A 158 -20.79 10.35 8.22
N ALA A 159 -20.92 9.39 7.32
CA ALA A 159 -21.35 8.03 7.66
C ALA A 159 -20.36 7.33 8.60
N LEU A 160 -19.05 7.47 8.34
CA LEU A 160 -18.00 6.92 9.19
C LEU A 160 -17.99 7.59 10.57
N ALA A 161 -18.13 8.91 10.63
CA ALA A 161 -18.23 9.64 11.90
C ALA A 161 -19.41 9.15 12.75
N GLN A 162 -20.59 9.02 12.15
CA GLN A 162 -21.75 8.47 12.82
C GLN A 162 -21.54 7.04 13.30
N ALA A 163 -20.91 6.19 12.49
CA ALA A 163 -20.62 4.81 12.86
C ALA A 163 -19.65 4.73 14.04
N ILE A 164 -18.66 5.61 14.10
CA ILE A 164 -17.70 5.70 15.21
C ILE A 164 -18.40 6.19 16.47
N ASP A 165 -19.22 7.24 16.38
CA ASP A 165 -19.94 7.82 17.54
C ASP A 165 -20.95 6.84 18.15
N HIS A 166 -21.54 5.97 17.33
CA HIS A 166 -22.53 4.97 17.77
C HIS A 166 -21.91 3.60 18.06
N ALA A 167 -20.60 3.44 17.85
CA ALA A 167 -19.94 2.18 18.15
C ALA A 167 -20.03 1.87 19.64
N PRO A 168 -20.49 0.66 20.02
CA PRO A 168 -20.51 0.29 21.43
C PRO A 168 -19.08 0.29 21.97
N LEU A 169 -18.86 0.95 23.10
CA LEU A 169 -17.57 0.86 23.79
C LEU A 169 -17.38 -0.62 24.17
N SER A 170 -16.39 -1.27 23.58
CA SER A 170 -16.01 -2.61 24.02
C SER A 170 -15.47 -2.51 25.43
N THR A 171 -16.25 -3.00 26.38
CA THR A 171 -15.81 -3.16 27.78
C THR A 171 -15.00 -4.44 27.96
N GLU A 172 -14.88 -5.26 26.91
CA GLU A 172 -14.04 -6.43 26.93
C GLU A 172 -12.58 -5.98 26.82
N THR A 173 -11.86 -6.06 27.92
CA THR A 173 -10.42 -6.11 27.88
C THR A 173 -10.06 -7.27 26.93
N PRO A 174 -9.28 -7.04 25.85
CA PRO A 174 -8.89 -8.15 24.99
C PRO A 174 -8.19 -9.18 25.87
N THR A 175 -8.90 -10.23 26.26
CA THR A 175 -8.30 -11.39 26.88
C THR A 175 -7.33 -11.91 25.83
N ALA A 176 -6.04 -11.83 26.12
CA ALA A 176 -5.05 -12.47 25.27
C ALA A 176 -5.50 -13.93 25.12
N SER A 177 -6.10 -14.24 23.97
CA SER A 177 -6.40 -15.61 23.64
C SER A 177 -5.06 -16.30 23.69
N GLU A 178 -4.88 -17.23 24.64
CA GLU A 178 -3.70 -18.08 24.66
C GLU A 178 -3.63 -18.73 23.30
N MET A 179 -2.70 -18.24 22.48
CA MET A 179 -2.38 -18.85 21.20
C MET A 179 -1.80 -20.23 21.57
N LYS A 180 -2.64 -21.25 21.60
CA LYS A 180 -2.18 -22.64 21.75
C LYS A 180 -1.38 -22.95 20.49
N ILE A 181 -0.08 -22.81 20.60
CA ILE A 181 0.84 -23.33 19.60
C ILE A 181 0.68 -24.85 19.67
N ASP A 182 0.15 -25.42 18.60
CA ASP A 182 0.08 -26.88 18.47
C ASP A 182 1.53 -27.42 18.46
N PRO A 183 1.95 -28.16 19.49
CA PRO A 183 3.31 -28.66 19.56
C PRO A 183 3.62 -29.71 18.48
N SER A 184 2.62 -30.14 17.71
CA SER A 184 2.81 -31.01 16.55
C SER A 184 3.19 -30.27 15.27
N SER A 185 3.06 -28.95 15.21
CA SER A 185 3.61 -28.13 14.14
C SER A 185 5.13 -28.06 14.33
N GLN A 186 5.84 -29.02 13.75
CA GLN A 186 7.30 -28.98 13.71
C GLN A 186 7.73 -27.70 12.95
N PRO A 187 8.67 -26.92 13.51
CA PRO A 187 9.28 -25.88 12.73
C PRO A 187 10.02 -26.54 11.56
N LEU A 188 9.68 -26.15 10.34
CA LEU A 188 10.49 -26.45 9.17
C LEU A 188 11.82 -25.70 9.31
N ILE A 189 12.75 -26.28 10.07
CA ILE A 189 14.16 -25.93 10.03
C ILE A 189 14.83 -27.09 9.28
N ALA A 190 15.13 -26.86 8.04
CA ALA A 190 16.09 -27.63 7.26
C ALA A 190 17.25 -26.73 6.93
#